data_06bdef16836f3eaaf783bb4bc309566d
#
_entry.id   06bdef16836f3eaaf783bb4bc309566d
#
_cell.length_a   1.000
_cell.length_b   1.000
_cell.length_c   1.000
_cell.angle_alpha   90.00
_cell.angle_beta   90.00
_cell.angle_gamma   90.00
#
_symmetry.space_group_name_H-M   'P 1'
#
loop_
_entity.id
_entity.type
_entity.pdbx_description
1 polymer ?
#
loop_
_entity_poly.entity_id
_entity_poly.type
_entity_poly.pdbx_seq_one_letter_code
_entity_poly.pdbx_strand_id
1 'polypeptide(L)'
;MAALMLTEAFRAEGLGQLVAVDSAGTTGYEVGHPIDPRAGRVLTAQHLASEDHVAREWRPDWYAQRDLILALDVDHFGWLQENAPDHAALEKVRMLRSFDPRMAGRSSLDLGIEDPWYGGHTDFDNTWTLIKAAIPGIVEYTRAAIAGSQEAKAHEPQQVTSMT
;
A
#
# COMPACT_ATOMS: atom_id res chain seq x y z
N MET A 1 10.28 -0.78 -0.94
CA MET A 1 10.19 0.34 -1.92
C MET A 1 8.82 1.02 -1.89
N ALA A 2 7.72 0.32 -2.20
CA ALA A 2 6.39 0.94 -2.36
C ALA A 2 5.94 1.82 -1.18
N ALA A 3 6.11 1.37 0.06
CA ALA A 3 5.71 2.15 1.23
C ALA A 3 6.42 3.50 1.31
N LEU A 4 7.73 3.55 1.08
CA LEU A 4 8.49 4.81 1.11
C LEU A 4 8.08 5.76 -0.03
N MET A 5 7.83 5.22 -1.22
CA MET A 5 7.34 5.99 -2.36
C MET A 5 5.95 6.58 -2.11
N LEU A 6 5.05 5.79 -1.53
CA LEU A 6 3.69 6.25 -1.17
C LEU A 6 3.72 7.26 -0.03
N THR A 7 4.54 7.05 1.01
CA THR A 7 4.71 8.01 2.11
C THR A 7 5.12 9.38 1.57
N GLU A 8 6.11 9.42 0.67
CA GLU A 8 6.56 10.68 0.06
C GLU A 8 5.50 11.29 -0.84
N ALA A 9 4.78 10.48 -1.63
CA ALA A 9 3.71 10.97 -2.48
C ALA A 9 2.57 11.60 -1.67
N PHE A 10 2.11 10.94 -0.60
CA PHE A 10 1.09 11.51 0.29
C PHE A 10 1.57 12.79 0.98
N ARG A 11 2.85 12.85 1.37
CA ARG A 11 3.44 14.07 1.94
C ARG A 11 3.43 15.22 0.94
N ALA A 12 3.84 14.97 -0.29
CA ALA A 12 3.88 15.97 -1.36
C ALA A 12 2.47 16.49 -1.72
N GLU A 13 1.46 15.66 -1.60
CA GLU A 13 0.05 15.99 -1.87
C GLU A 13 -0.71 16.57 -0.65
N GLY A 14 0.00 16.87 0.44
CA GLY A 14 -0.59 17.44 1.67
C GLY A 14 -1.42 16.45 2.50
N LEU A 15 -1.34 15.15 2.21
CA LEU A 15 -2.07 14.09 2.91
C LEU A 15 -1.25 13.40 4.00
N GLY A 16 0.01 13.76 4.19
CA GLY A 16 0.94 13.06 5.10
C GLY A 16 0.53 13.04 6.57
N GLN A 17 -0.37 13.94 7.02
CA GLN A 17 -0.92 13.91 8.38
C GLN A 17 -2.22 13.10 8.49
N LEU A 18 -2.80 12.72 7.37
CA LEU A 18 -4.08 12.00 7.30
C LEU A 18 -3.89 10.52 6.93
N VAL A 19 -2.75 10.18 6.31
CA VAL A 19 -2.46 8.84 5.78
C VAL A 19 -1.20 8.31 6.40
N ALA A 20 -1.30 7.17 7.07
CA ALA A 20 -0.16 6.37 7.51
C ALA A 20 0.08 5.24 6.52
N VAL A 21 1.33 5.06 6.10
CA VAL A 21 1.74 4.00 5.19
C VAL A 21 2.74 3.10 5.88
N ASP A 22 2.53 1.80 5.77
CA ASP A 22 3.48 0.80 6.25
C ASP A 22 3.63 -0.36 5.24
N SER A 23 4.49 -1.32 5.51
CA SER A 23 4.67 -2.51 4.68
C SER A 23 4.95 -3.75 5.52
N ALA A 24 4.62 -4.91 4.95
CA ALA A 24 4.93 -6.21 5.51
C ALA A 24 5.11 -7.24 4.39
N GLY A 25 5.81 -8.32 4.69
CA GLY A 25 5.82 -9.54 3.88
C GLY A 25 4.81 -10.56 4.39
N THR A 26 4.42 -11.48 3.54
CA THR A 26 3.56 -12.63 3.90
C THR A 26 4.32 -13.75 4.60
N THR A 27 5.65 -13.64 4.64
CA THR A 27 6.55 -14.61 5.29
C THR A 27 7.50 -13.91 6.26
N GLY A 28 7.99 -14.65 7.26
CA GLY A 28 8.86 -14.12 8.31
C GLY A 28 10.37 -14.13 7.98
N TYR A 29 10.80 -14.58 6.79
CA TYR A 29 12.22 -14.80 6.49
C TYR A 29 13.10 -13.55 6.59
N GLU A 30 12.53 -12.38 6.25
CA GLU A 30 13.26 -11.11 6.22
C GLU A 30 13.01 -10.23 7.46
N VAL A 31 12.22 -10.70 8.44
CA VAL A 31 11.86 -9.91 9.63
C VAL A 31 13.11 -9.43 10.36
N GLY A 32 13.16 -8.13 10.62
CA GLY A 32 14.28 -7.47 11.30
C GLY A 32 15.43 -7.06 10.38
N HIS A 33 15.41 -7.48 9.11
CA HIS A 33 16.44 -7.08 8.16
C HIS A 33 16.18 -5.68 7.60
N PRO A 34 17.24 -4.93 7.26
CA PRO A 34 17.12 -3.66 6.56
C PRO A 34 16.65 -3.88 5.12
N ILE A 35 16.36 -2.80 4.43
CA ILE A 35 16.02 -2.85 3.00
C ILE A 35 17.16 -3.46 2.17
N ASP A 36 16.80 -4.21 1.13
CA ASP A 36 17.78 -4.74 0.16
C ASP A 36 18.65 -3.60 -0.40
N PRO A 37 19.99 -3.74 -0.41
CA PRO A 37 20.89 -2.67 -0.87
C PRO A 37 20.61 -2.20 -2.30
N ARG A 38 20.10 -3.08 -3.18
CA ARG A 38 19.72 -2.71 -4.56
C ARG A 38 18.48 -1.83 -4.57
N ALA A 39 17.47 -2.14 -3.73
CA ALA A 39 16.31 -1.29 -3.52
C ALA A 39 16.69 0.05 -2.88
N GLY A 40 17.57 0.03 -1.86
CA GLY A 40 18.11 1.22 -1.21
C GLY A 40 18.82 2.15 -2.21
N ARG A 41 19.63 1.60 -3.13
CA ARG A 41 20.27 2.37 -4.20
C ARG A 41 19.28 3.12 -5.07
N VAL A 42 18.21 2.45 -5.49
CA VAL A 42 17.15 3.10 -6.32
C VAL A 42 16.47 4.21 -5.55
N LEU A 43 16.12 3.98 -4.29
CA LEU A 43 15.47 4.98 -3.43
C LEU A 43 16.37 6.19 -3.20
N THR A 44 17.65 5.99 -2.89
CA THR A 44 18.64 7.05 -2.70
C THR A 44 18.83 7.89 -3.97
N ALA A 45 18.87 7.25 -5.15
CA ALA A 45 18.96 7.96 -6.43
C ALA A 45 17.72 8.85 -6.70
N GLN A 46 16.61 8.58 -6.02
CA GLN A 46 15.38 9.35 -6.08
C GLN A 46 15.17 10.23 -4.82
N HIS A 47 16.20 10.42 -4.01
CA HIS A 47 16.20 11.24 -2.79
C HIS A 47 15.22 10.74 -1.71
N LEU A 48 14.92 9.44 -1.67
CA LEU A 48 14.12 8.82 -0.62
C LEU A 48 15.02 8.13 0.40
N ALA A 49 14.89 8.52 1.67
CA ALA A 49 15.56 7.87 2.80
C ALA A 49 14.96 6.48 3.05
N SER A 50 15.81 5.50 3.32
CA SER A 50 15.41 4.12 3.55
C SER A 50 16.12 3.45 4.73
N GLU A 51 16.96 4.17 5.44
CA GLU A 51 17.87 3.66 6.46
C GLU A 51 17.12 3.10 7.67
N ASP A 52 15.97 3.69 8.02
CA ASP A 52 15.14 3.27 9.14
C ASP A 52 14.13 2.18 8.78
N HIS A 53 14.12 1.73 7.52
CA HIS A 53 13.17 0.71 7.08
C HIS A 53 13.62 -0.68 7.54
N VAL A 54 12.73 -1.36 8.27
CA VAL A 54 12.92 -2.73 8.76
C VAL A 54 11.78 -3.62 8.27
N ALA A 55 12.13 -4.78 7.76
CA ALA A 55 11.17 -5.76 7.28
C ALA A 55 10.32 -6.32 8.43
N ARG A 56 9.01 -6.47 8.18
CA ARG A 56 8.03 -7.01 9.14
C ARG A 56 7.17 -8.06 8.46
N GLU A 57 6.66 -8.98 9.25
CA GLU A 57 5.68 -9.97 8.81
C GLU A 57 4.25 -9.42 8.98
N TRP A 58 3.34 -9.83 8.09
CA TRP A 58 1.92 -9.52 8.15
C TRP A 58 1.28 -10.11 9.41
N ARG A 59 0.37 -9.36 10.01
CA ARG A 59 -0.40 -9.80 11.18
C ARG A 59 -1.89 -9.82 10.88
N PRO A 60 -2.64 -10.85 11.31
CA PRO A 60 -4.08 -10.96 11.03
C PRO A 60 -4.92 -9.79 11.54
N ASP A 61 -4.53 -9.15 12.66
CA ASP A 61 -5.21 -7.99 13.21
C ASP A 61 -5.12 -6.74 12.31
N TRP A 62 -4.20 -6.72 11.36
CA TRP A 62 -4.02 -5.60 10.45
C TRP A 62 -5.12 -5.45 9.40
N TYR A 63 -5.89 -6.52 9.10
CA TYR A 63 -7.08 -6.37 8.27
C TYR A 63 -8.10 -5.39 8.87
N ALA A 64 -8.27 -5.40 10.19
CA ALA A 64 -9.16 -4.45 10.88
C ALA A 64 -8.56 -3.03 10.96
N GLN A 65 -7.23 -2.93 11.03
CA GLN A 65 -6.52 -1.67 11.28
C GLN A 65 -6.13 -0.90 10.02
N ARG A 66 -6.25 -1.48 8.83
CA ARG A 66 -5.89 -0.84 7.56
C ARG A 66 -7.15 -0.60 6.73
N ASP A 67 -7.20 0.53 6.05
CA ASP A 67 -8.30 0.92 5.16
C ASP A 67 -8.08 0.43 3.74
N LEU A 68 -6.82 0.29 3.32
CA LEU A 68 -6.40 -0.22 2.01
C LEU A 68 -5.17 -1.11 2.18
N ILE A 69 -5.18 -2.27 1.54
CA ILE A 69 -4.10 -3.26 1.56
C ILE A 69 -3.68 -3.49 0.10
N LEU A 70 -2.43 -3.16 -0.21
CA LEU A 70 -1.90 -3.22 -1.57
C LEU A 70 -0.96 -4.42 -1.74
N ALA A 71 -1.37 -5.40 -2.52
CA ALA A 71 -0.52 -6.50 -2.95
C ALA A 71 0.32 -6.10 -4.17
N LEU A 72 1.60 -6.46 -4.17
CA LEU A 72 2.51 -6.15 -5.27
C LEU A 72 2.49 -7.24 -6.33
N ASP A 73 2.34 -8.50 -5.94
CA ASP A 73 2.28 -9.64 -6.86
C ASP A 73 1.03 -10.49 -6.64
N VAL A 74 0.84 -11.48 -7.51
CA VAL A 74 -0.35 -12.34 -7.50
C VAL A 74 -0.35 -13.34 -6.36
N ASP A 75 0.81 -13.79 -5.90
CA ASP A 75 0.93 -14.74 -4.79
C ASP A 75 0.58 -14.03 -3.47
N HIS A 76 1.10 -12.83 -3.25
CA HIS A 76 0.70 -11.98 -2.11
C HIS A 76 -0.80 -11.65 -2.15
N PHE A 77 -1.34 -11.36 -3.34
CA PHE A 77 -2.77 -11.07 -3.49
C PHE A 77 -3.63 -12.28 -3.13
N GLY A 78 -3.30 -13.46 -3.67
CA GLY A 78 -4.00 -14.70 -3.36
C GLY A 78 -3.93 -15.02 -1.87
N TRP A 79 -2.74 -14.97 -1.28
CA TRP A 79 -2.55 -15.22 0.14
C TRP A 79 -3.36 -14.26 1.02
N LEU A 80 -3.36 -12.96 0.71
CA LEU A 80 -4.15 -11.99 1.45
C LEU A 80 -5.65 -12.23 1.33
N GLN A 81 -6.14 -12.66 0.16
CA GLN A 81 -7.55 -12.97 -0.04
C GLN A 81 -7.97 -14.23 0.74
N GLU A 82 -7.16 -15.29 0.71
CA GLU A 82 -7.43 -16.55 1.40
C GLU A 82 -7.41 -16.39 2.93
N ASN A 83 -6.64 -15.45 3.46
CA ASN A 83 -6.50 -15.22 4.90
C ASN A 83 -7.36 -14.04 5.40
N ALA A 84 -8.17 -13.41 4.56
CA ALA A 84 -9.08 -12.36 4.97
C ALA A 84 -10.19 -12.93 5.88
N PRO A 85 -10.42 -12.35 7.07
CA PRO A 85 -11.36 -12.92 8.06
C PRO A 85 -12.83 -12.81 7.63
N ASP A 86 -13.15 -11.85 6.77
CA ASP A 86 -14.51 -11.56 6.30
C ASP A 86 -14.50 -10.79 4.97
N HIS A 87 -15.70 -10.57 4.43
CA HIS A 87 -15.88 -9.86 3.16
C HIS A 87 -15.40 -8.39 3.22
N ALA A 88 -15.57 -7.72 4.34
CA ALA A 88 -15.13 -6.33 4.50
C ALA A 88 -13.59 -6.21 4.46
N ALA A 89 -12.90 -7.18 5.04
CA ALA A 89 -11.44 -7.29 4.95
C ALA A 89 -10.98 -7.59 3.52
N LEU A 90 -11.70 -8.49 2.83
CA LEU A 90 -11.43 -8.86 1.44
C LEU A 90 -11.53 -7.65 0.49
N GLU A 91 -12.54 -6.78 0.67
CA GLU A 91 -12.73 -5.59 -0.15
C GLU A 91 -11.58 -4.57 -0.03
N LYS A 92 -10.82 -4.60 1.05
CA LYS A 92 -9.65 -3.72 1.26
C LYS A 92 -8.42 -4.18 0.47
N VAL A 93 -8.39 -5.44 0.04
CA VAL A 93 -7.23 -6.03 -0.66
C VAL A 93 -7.30 -5.72 -2.15
N ARG A 94 -6.31 -5.02 -2.67
CA ARG A 94 -6.22 -4.61 -4.07
C ARG A 94 -4.80 -4.86 -4.61
N MET A 95 -4.70 -5.18 -5.89
CA MET A 95 -3.40 -5.16 -6.56
C MET A 95 -2.91 -3.71 -6.68
N LEU A 96 -1.65 -3.42 -6.34
CA LEU A 96 -1.09 -2.07 -6.44
C LEU A 96 -1.24 -1.50 -7.86
N ARG A 97 -0.93 -2.29 -8.88
CA ARG A 97 -1.02 -1.85 -10.28
C ARG A 97 -2.45 -1.71 -10.81
N SER A 98 -3.49 -2.11 -10.06
CA SER A 98 -4.87 -1.79 -10.45
C SER A 98 -5.16 -0.29 -10.44
N PHE A 99 -4.32 0.49 -9.78
CA PHE A 99 -4.38 1.96 -9.75
C PHE A 99 -3.58 2.64 -10.88
N ASP A 100 -2.85 1.89 -11.70
CA ASP A 100 -2.23 2.43 -12.91
C ASP A 100 -3.29 2.48 -14.03
N PRO A 101 -3.65 3.68 -14.54
CA PRO A 101 -4.70 3.80 -15.55
C PRO A 101 -4.39 3.04 -16.85
N ARG A 102 -3.12 2.75 -17.14
CA ARG A 102 -2.72 1.94 -18.31
C ARG A 102 -3.08 0.46 -18.16
N MET A 103 -3.40 0.03 -16.93
CA MET A 103 -3.76 -1.33 -16.58
C MET A 103 -5.29 -1.52 -16.42
N ALA A 104 -6.08 -0.51 -16.76
CA ALA A 104 -7.53 -0.58 -16.65
C ALA A 104 -8.10 -1.77 -17.46
N GLY A 105 -8.97 -2.56 -16.82
CA GLY A 105 -9.59 -3.75 -17.43
C GLY A 105 -8.68 -4.99 -17.53
N ARG A 106 -7.45 -4.95 -17.03
CA ARG A 106 -6.58 -6.13 -16.95
C ARG A 106 -6.98 -7.05 -15.81
N SER A 107 -6.69 -8.33 -15.96
CA SER A 107 -6.89 -9.31 -14.89
C SER A 107 -5.88 -9.11 -13.76
N SER A 108 -6.17 -9.63 -12.56
CA SER A 108 -5.22 -9.60 -11.44
C SER A 108 -3.88 -10.28 -11.78
N LEU A 109 -3.89 -11.28 -12.66
CA LEU A 109 -2.68 -11.98 -13.11
C LEU A 109 -1.74 -11.06 -13.91
N ASP A 110 -2.29 -10.07 -14.62
CA ASP A 110 -1.50 -9.09 -15.39
C ASP A 110 -0.96 -7.94 -14.52
N LEU A 111 -1.45 -7.83 -13.28
CA LEU A 111 -1.14 -6.71 -12.38
C LEU A 111 0.04 -7.00 -11.44
N GLY A 112 0.63 -8.19 -11.49
CA GLY A 112 1.79 -8.54 -10.68
C GLY A 112 3.01 -7.68 -10.99
N ILE A 113 3.80 -7.37 -9.96
CA ILE A 113 5.17 -6.88 -10.06
C ILE A 113 6.04 -8.05 -9.61
N GLU A 114 6.83 -8.58 -10.52
CA GLU A 114 7.77 -9.65 -10.19
C GLU A 114 8.73 -9.23 -9.08
N ASP A 115 8.98 -10.14 -8.13
CA ASP A 115 9.95 -9.89 -7.07
C ASP A 115 11.36 -9.80 -7.68
N PRO A 116 12.04 -8.66 -7.57
CA PRO A 116 13.38 -8.48 -8.13
C PRO A 116 14.49 -9.22 -7.34
N TRP A 117 14.14 -9.99 -6.31
CA TRP A 117 15.09 -10.65 -5.41
C TRP A 117 16.14 -11.48 -6.15
N TYR A 118 15.75 -12.27 -7.14
CA TYR A 118 16.67 -13.07 -7.96
C TYR A 118 17.23 -12.32 -9.16
N GLY A 119 16.83 -11.07 -9.34
CA GLY A 119 17.24 -10.22 -10.46
C GLY A 119 18.45 -9.35 -10.19
N GLY A 120 18.75 -8.49 -11.16
CA GLY A 120 19.82 -7.50 -11.10
C GLY A 120 19.32 -6.09 -10.77
N HIS A 121 20.20 -5.11 -10.96
CA HIS A 121 19.87 -3.70 -10.72
C HIS A 121 18.70 -3.20 -11.57
N THR A 122 18.63 -3.62 -12.84
CA THR A 122 17.57 -3.23 -13.78
C THR A 122 16.19 -3.67 -13.31
N ASP A 123 16.07 -4.81 -12.61
CA ASP A 123 14.79 -5.32 -12.14
C ASP A 123 14.23 -4.44 -11.01
N PHE A 124 15.10 -3.91 -10.15
CA PHE A 124 14.72 -2.92 -9.14
C PHE A 124 14.32 -1.57 -9.76
N ASP A 125 14.98 -1.13 -10.84
CA ASP A 125 14.59 0.07 -11.58
C ASP A 125 13.23 -0.12 -12.29
N ASN A 126 12.94 -1.32 -12.80
CA ASN A 126 11.63 -1.70 -13.35
C ASN A 126 10.55 -1.70 -12.27
N THR A 127 10.80 -2.33 -11.11
CA THR A 127 9.90 -2.32 -9.96
C THR A 127 9.56 -0.89 -9.53
N TRP A 128 10.56 -0.01 -9.43
CA TRP A 128 10.34 1.42 -9.20
C TRP A 128 9.36 2.03 -10.20
N THR A 129 9.60 1.80 -11.48
CA THR A 129 8.80 2.37 -12.58
C THR A 129 7.34 1.92 -12.52
N LEU A 130 7.11 0.63 -12.23
CA LEU A 130 5.76 0.05 -12.12
C LEU A 130 5.02 0.60 -10.90
N ILE A 131 5.68 0.71 -9.75
CA ILE A 131 5.09 1.31 -8.55
C ILE A 131 4.75 2.78 -8.82
N LYS A 132 5.69 3.55 -9.37
CA LYS A 132 5.52 4.98 -9.66
C LYS A 132 4.30 5.24 -10.54
N ALA A 133 4.02 4.37 -11.49
CA ALA A 133 2.89 4.52 -12.40
C ALA A 133 1.52 4.39 -11.72
N ALA A 134 1.42 3.65 -10.62
CA ALA A 134 0.18 3.47 -9.86
C ALA A 134 -0.05 4.57 -8.80
N ILE A 135 0.99 5.27 -8.37
CA ILE A 135 0.90 6.27 -7.28
C ILE A 135 -0.19 7.31 -7.50
N PRO A 136 -0.33 7.96 -8.66
CA PRO A 136 -1.37 8.98 -8.85
C PRO A 136 -2.78 8.45 -8.60
N GLY A 137 -3.09 7.25 -9.09
CA GLY A 137 -4.40 6.61 -8.87
C GLY A 137 -4.63 6.21 -7.40
N ILE A 138 -3.58 5.77 -6.68
CA ILE A 138 -3.67 5.48 -5.24
C ILE A 138 -3.94 6.76 -4.46
N VAL A 139 -3.27 7.86 -4.78
CA VAL A 139 -3.47 9.17 -4.13
C VAL A 139 -4.89 9.67 -4.37
N GLU A 140 -5.39 9.62 -5.59
CA GLU A 140 -6.75 10.02 -5.94
C GLU A 140 -7.80 9.18 -5.19
N TYR A 141 -7.67 7.87 -5.21
CA TYR A 141 -8.54 6.95 -4.47
C TYR A 141 -8.57 7.27 -2.97
N THR A 142 -7.40 7.45 -2.37
CA THR A 142 -7.28 7.75 -0.93
C THR A 142 -7.89 9.10 -0.59
N ARG A 143 -7.69 10.13 -1.43
CA ARG A 143 -8.29 11.46 -1.25
C ARG A 143 -9.82 11.38 -1.28
N ALA A 144 -10.40 10.63 -2.23
CA ALA A 144 -11.83 10.42 -2.32
C ALA A 144 -12.40 9.69 -1.09
N ALA A 145 -11.70 8.66 -0.60
CA ALA A 145 -12.08 7.92 0.59
C ALA A 145 -12.09 8.80 1.86
N ILE A 146 -11.08 9.66 2.03
CA ILE A 146 -11.00 10.62 3.14
C ILE A 146 -12.17 11.62 3.07
N ALA A 147 -12.47 12.18 1.90
CA ALA A 147 -13.56 13.12 1.72
C ALA A 147 -14.91 12.48 2.05
N GLY A 148 -15.20 11.28 1.55
CA GLY A 148 -16.43 10.55 1.86
C GLY A 148 -16.57 10.22 3.35
N SER A 149 -15.47 9.89 4.03
CA SER A 149 -15.48 9.63 5.47
C SER A 149 -15.77 10.89 6.30
N GLN A 150 -15.31 12.05 5.85
CA GLN A 150 -15.61 13.34 6.51
C GLN A 150 -17.06 13.75 6.33
N GLU A 151 -17.62 13.57 5.14
CA GLU A 151 -19.03 13.84 4.86
C GLU A 151 -19.96 12.93 5.68
N ALA A 152 -19.64 11.64 5.80
CA ALA A 152 -20.41 10.71 6.61
C ALA A 152 -20.45 11.13 8.09
N LYS A 153 -19.31 11.53 8.65
CA LYS A 153 -19.22 12.03 10.04
C LYS A 153 -19.98 13.35 10.26
N ALA A 154 -20.02 14.22 9.26
CA ALA A 154 -20.75 15.49 9.34
C ALA A 154 -22.28 15.31 9.32
N HIS A 155 -22.78 14.17 8.79
CA HIS A 155 -24.20 13.85 8.72
C HIS A 155 -24.70 12.96 9.86
N GLU A 156 -23.85 12.56 10.79
CA GLU A 156 -24.24 11.76 11.96
C GLU A 156 -25.02 12.65 12.94
N PRO A 157 -26.32 12.35 13.23
CA PRO A 157 -27.11 13.19 14.11
C PRO A 157 -26.53 13.16 15.53
N GLN A 158 -26.26 14.33 16.09
CA GLN A 158 -25.87 14.46 17.49
C GLN A 158 -26.98 13.90 18.38
N GLN A 159 -26.73 12.77 19.03
CA GLN A 159 -27.68 12.25 20.05
C GLN A 159 -27.66 13.19 21.24
N VAL A 160 -28.69 13.99 21.37
CA VAL A 160 -28.95 14.79 22.58
C VAL A 160 -29.64 13.89 23.60
N THR A 161 -28.89 13.43 24.61
CA THR A 161 -29.49 12.73 25.75
C THR A 161 -30.06 13.78 26.73
N SER A 162 -31.37 13.92 26.77
CA SER A 162 -32.07 14.70 27.80
C SER A 162 -32.20 13.82 29.06
N MET A 163 -31.51 14.17 30.13
CA MET A 163 -31.74 13.59 31.45
C MET A 163 -32.88 14.35 32.10
N THR A 164 -33.95 13.62 32.45
CA THR A 164 -35.06 14.09 33.27
C THR A 164 -34.81 13.63 34.72
#